data_78bfc307fb9234fb2fb8dfe0a589a52b
#
_entry.id   78bfc307fb9234fb2fb8dfe0a589a52b
#
_cell.length_a   1.000
_cell.length_b   1.000
_cell.length_c   1.000
_cell.angle_alpha   90.00
_cell.angle_beta   90.00
_cell.angle_gamma   90.00
#
_symmetry.space_group_name_H-M   'P 1'
#
loop_
_entity.id
_entity.type
_entity.pdbx_description
1 polymer ?
#
loop_
_entity_poly.entity_id
_entity_poly.type
_entity_poly.pdbx_seq_one_letter_code
_entity_poly.pdbx_strand_id
1 'polypeptide(L)'
;DKLLLTLGSWPIVPNFEGIDLENILLCKNYDHAKIIDEKKGSAKNVIIIGAGYIGVELAEAFEVLNKKVTLIDAEDRIMSKYLDKEFSDIAEKEFTNRGIKLVLGEKVVRFEGNNGKVERVVTDKGEYDGDLVILCIGFRPNTKLIEGKLDTLKNGAIIIDDYMRTSKEDVFAAGDCCMVRYNPA
;
A
#
# COMPACT_ATOMS: atom_id res chain seq x y z
N ASP A 1 17.30 15.47 29.69
CA ASP A 1 17.18 14.23 28.86
C ASP A 1 16.42 14.55 27.59
N LYS A 2 16.67 13.79 26.52
CA LYS A 2 15.99 13.94 25.21
C LYS A 2 15.30 12.65 24.83
N LEU A 3 14.13 12.76 24.15
CA LEU A 3 13.36 11.63 23.65
C LEU A 3 13.32 11.69 22.12
N LEU A 4 13.66 10.59 21.46
CA LEU A 4 13.49 10.41 20.02
C LEU A 4 12.41 9.35 19.75
N LEU A 5 11.40 9.72 18.98
CA LEU A 5 10.30 8.84 18.56
C LEU A 5 10.55 8.34 17.13
N THR A 6 10.69 7.04 16.97
CA THR A 6 10.89 6.36 15.67
C THR A 6 9.88 5.23 15.52
N LEU A 7 8.60 5.58 15.62
CA LEU A 7 7.49 4.63 15.78
C LEU A 7 7.08 3.91 14.49
N GLY A 8 7.57 4.40 13.34
CA GLY A 8 7.26 3.83 12.03
C GLY A 8 5.80 3.99 11.62
N SER A 9 5.35 3.11 10.74
CA SER A 9 3.98 3.10 10.20
C SER A 9 3.47 1.67 10.01
N TRP A 10 2.14 1.51 9.93
CA TRP A 10 1.46 0.26 9.62
C TRP A 10 0.76 0.33 8.26
N PRO A 11 0.66 -0.77 7.52
CA PRO A 11 -0.18 -0.84 6.33
C PRO A 11 -1.62 -0.48 6.65
N ILE A 12 -2.28 0.21 5.74
CA ILE A 12 -3.71 0.44 5.82
C ILE A 12 -4.41 -0.87 5.48
N VAL A 13 -5.23 -1.37 6.40
CA VAL A 13 -6.11 -2.53 6.18
C VAL A 13 -7.54 -2.00 6.23
N PRO A 14 -8.25 -1.98 5.10
CA PRO A 14 -9.63 -1.51 5.06
C PRO A 14 -10.56 -2.53 5.69
N ASN A 15 -11.69 -2.05 6.22
CA ASN A 15 -12.71 -2.94 6.77
C ASN A 15 -13.66 -3.40 5.65
N PHE A 16 -13.15 -4.24 4.75
CA PHE A 16 -13.96 -4.86 3.69
C PHE A 16 -14.44 -6.24 4.13
N GLU A 17 -15.61 -6.63 3.65
CA GLU A 17 -16.09 -8.00 3.77
C GLU A 17 -15.08 -8.97 3.14
N GLY A 18 -14.76 -10.05 3.84
CA GLY A 18 -13.80 -11.07 3.39
C GLY A 18 -12.32 -10.69 3.57
N ILE A 19 -11.99 -9.58 4.25
CA ILE A 19 -10.59 -9.15 4.46
C ILE A 19 -9.73 -10.18 5.22
N ASP A 20 -10.35 -11.02 6.05
CA ASP A 20 -9.69 -12.03 6.88
C ASP A 20 -9.48 -13.37 6.15
N LEU A 21 -9.85 -13.47 4.87
CA LEU A 21 -9.59 -14.67 4.07
C LEU A 21 -8.09 -14.93 3.92
N GLU A 22 -7.71 -16.21 3.96
CA GLU A 22 -6.33 -16.62 3.68
C GLU A 22 -5.88 -16.14 2.29
N ASN A 23 -4.58 -15.89 2.14
CA ASN A 23 -3.94 -15.40 0.92
C ASN A 23 -4.28 -13.94 0.57
N ILE A 24 -4.81 -13.14 1.52
CA ILE A 24 -4.80 -11.69 1.45
C ILE A 24 -3.62 -11.20 2.30
N LEU A 25 -2.61 -10.64 1.67
CA LEU A 25 -1.33 -10.31 2.28
C LEU A 25 -1.06 -8.81 2.31
N LEU A 26 -0.16 -8.42 3.19
CA LEU A 26 0.37 -7.05 3.29
C LEU A 26 1.83 -7.04 2.81
N CYS A 27 2.32 -5.88 2.36
CA CYS A 27 3.72 -5.67 2.02
C CYS A 27 4.27 -4.42 2.72
N LYS A 28 5.09 -4.60 3.77
CA LYS A 28 5.68 -3.48 4.53
C LYS A 28 7.07 -3.79 5.07
N ASN A 29 7.31 -4.99 5.55
CA ASN A 29 8.51 -5.37 6.26
C ASN A 29 9.02 -6.74 5.80
N TYR A 30 10.14 -7.18 6.39
CA TYR A 30 10.78 -8.45 6.06
C TYR A 30 9.85 -9.66 6.26
N ASP A 31 9.07 -9.68 7.34
CA ASP A 31 8.17 -10.81 7.63
C ASP A 31 7.06 -10.90 6.57
N HIS A 32 6.49 -9.77 6.16
CA HIS A 32 5.54 -9.74 5.05
C HIS A 32 6.17 -10.24 3.74
N ALA A 33 7.38 -9.78 3.42
CA ALA A 33 8.09 -10.22 2.22
C ALA A 33 8.35 -11.72 2.24
N LYS A 34 8.71 -12.29 3.39
CA LYS A 34 8.90 -13.73 3.58
C LYS A 34 7.62 -14.52 3.32
N ILE A 35 6.48 -14.06 3.86
CA ILE A 35 5.18 -14.70 3.62
C ILE A 35 4.82 -14.66 2.13
N ILE A 36 5.03 -13.53 1.47
CA ILE A 36 4.82 -13.38 0.03
C ILE A 36 5.72 -14.37 -0.74
N ASP A 37 6.99 -14.48 -0.36
CA ASP A 37 7.95 -15.39 -0.97
C ASP A 37 7.53 -16.87 -0.82
N GLU A 38 7.05 -17.26 0.33
CA GLU A 38 6.51 -18.61 0.59
C GLU A 38 5.26 -18.91 -0.26
N LYS A 39 4.38 -17.93 -0.47
CA LYS A 39 3.12 -18.10 -1.20
C LYS A 39 3.27 -17.97 -2.72
N LYS A 40 4.28 -17.25 -3.23
CA LYS A 40 4.46 -16.99 -4.66
C LYS A 40 4.48 -18.26 -5.53
N GLY A 41 5.01 -19.37 -5.00
CA GLY A 41 5.13 -20.63 -5.76
C GLY A 41 3.78 -21.24 -6.11
N SER A 42 2.83 -21.23 -5.22
CA SER A 42 1.48 -21.80 -5.38
C SER A 42 0.51 -20.89 -6.12
N ALA A 43 0.74 -19.57 -6.11
CA ALA A 43 -0.11 -18.60 -6.76
C ALA A 43 -0.04 -18.69 -8.29
N LYS A 44 -1.18 -18.54 -8.95
CA LYS A 44 -1.31 -18.47 -10.43
C LYS A 44 -1.84 -17.11 -10.87
N ASN A 45 -2.88 -16.61 -10.20
CA ASN A 45 -3.54 -15.34 -10.49
C ASN A 45 -3.33 -14.41 -9.28
N VAL A 46 -2.46 -13.43 -9.44
CA VAL A 46 -2.10 -12.49 -8.37
C VAL A 46 -2.82 -11.18 -8.60
N ILE A 47 -3.54 -10.72 -7.59
CA ILE A 47 -4.18 -9.40 -7.60
C ILE A 47 -3.41 -8.49 -6.63
N ILE A 48 -2.99 -7.34 -7.13
CA ILE A 48 -2.34 -6.31 -6.32
C ILE A 48 -3.29 -5.12 -6.26
N ILE A 49 -3.57 -4.65 -5.05
CA ILE A 49 -4.48 -3.54 -4.79
C ILE A 49 -3.67 -2.33 -4.34
N GLY A 50 -3.71 -1.27 -5.15
CA GLY A 50 -2.91 -0.07 -5.00
C GLY A 50 -1.77 0.01 -6.02
N ALA A 51 -1.86 0.94 -6.96
CA ALA A 51 -0.90 1.15 -8.05
C ALA A 51 0.12 2.27 -7.75
N GLY A 52 0.47 2.45 -6.47
CA GLY A 52 1.64 3.21 -6.05
C GLY A 52 2.95 2.43 -6.30
N TYR A 53 4.10 2.99 -5.91
CA TYR A 53 5.42 2.40 -6.19
C TYR A 53 5.55 0.94 -5.69
N ILE A 54 5.03 0.59 -4.51
CA ILE A 54 5.11 -0.80 -3.99
C ILE A 54 4.28 -1.75 -4.85
N GLY A 55 3.05 -1.35 -5.23
CA GLY A 55 2.19 -2.20 -6.04
C GLY A 55 2.74 -2.40 -7.45
N VAL A 56 3.31 -1.37 -8.04
CA VAL A 56 3.96 -1.41 -9.36
C VAL A 56 5.17 -2.35 -9.33
N GLU A 57 6.06 -2.25 -8.33
CA GLU A 57 7.22 -3.12 -8.15
C GLU A 57 6.81 -4.59 -7.94
N LEU A 58 5.78 -4.84 -7.15
CA LEU A 58 5.27 -6.20 -6.95
C LEU A 58 4.62 -6.76 -8.22
N ALA A 59 3.89 -5.94 -8.98
CA ALA A 59 3.28 -6.36 -10.24
C ALA A 59 4.33 -6.82 -11.24
N GLU A 60 5.42 -6.07 -11.38
CA GLU A 60 6.57 -6.46 -12.19
C GLU A 60 7.24 -7.74 -11.67
N ALA A 61 7.47 -7.84 -10.36
CA ALA A 61 8.11 -9.00 -9.76
C ALA A 61 7.32 -10.29 -9.99
N PHE A 62 5.99 -10.25 -9.89
CA PHE A 62 5.15 -11.42 -10.15
C PHE A 62 5.02 -11.74 -11.64
N GLU A 63 5.03 -10.74 -12.51
CA GLU A 63 5.03 -10.94 -13.95
C GLU A 63 6.30 -11.67 -14.41
N VAL A 64 7.48 -11.26 -13.92
CA VAL A 64 8.76 -11.95 -14.18
C VAL A 64 8.73 -13.41 -13.71
N LEU A 65 7.93 -13.73 -12.70
CA LEU A 65 7.69 -15.11 -12.26
C LEU A 65 6.62 -15.85 -13.08
N ASN A 66 6.21 -15.29 -14.22
CA ASN A 66 5.18 -15.84 -15.12
C ASN A 66 3.81 -16.05 -14.44
N LYS A 67 3.44 -15.17 -13.48
CA LYS A 67 2.11 -15.16 -12.90
C LYS A 67 1.19 -14.27 -13.72
N LYS A 68 -0.11 -14.58 -13.71
CA LYS A 68 -1.12 -13.65 -14.23
C LYS A 68 -1.33 -12.56 -13.20
N VAL A 69 -1.01 -11.32 -13.54
CA VAL A 69 -1.08 -10.19 -12.62
C VAL A 69 -2.22 -9.26 -13.01
N THR A 70 -3.03 -8.90 -12.03
CA THR A 70 -4.02 -7.82 -12.12
C THR A 70 -3.67 -6.76 -11.09
N LEU A 71 -3.43 -5.54 -11.54
CA LEU A 71 -3.15 -4.37 -10.69
C LEU A 71 -4.39 -3.49 -10.65
N ILE A 72 -4.99 -3.33 -9.46
CA ILE A 72 -6.25 -2.58 -9.24
C ILE A 72 -5.95 -1.31 -8.45
N ASP A 73 -6.48 -0.16 -8.92
CA ASP A 73 -6.43 1.09 -8.15
C ASP A 73 -7.72 1.90 -8.31
N ALA A 74 -8.07 2.64 -7.25
CA ALA A 74 -9.17 3.60 -7.28
C ALA A 74 -8.84 4.87 -8.10
N GLU A 75 -7.56 5.19 -8.24
CA GLU A 75 -7.08 6.26 -9.09
C GLU A 75 -7.14 5.85 -10.58
N ASP A 76 -7.22 6.82 -11.46
CA ASP A 76 -7.39 6.63 -12.90
C ASP A 76 -6.09 6.29 -13.65
N ARG A 77 -4.95 6.29 -12.95
CA ARG A 77 -3.62 5.99 -13.50
C ARG A 77 -2.68 5.42 -12.45
N ILE A 78 -1.69 4.64 -12.89
CA ILE A 78 -0.64 4.16 -11.99
C ILE A 78 0.26 5.31 -11.54
N MET A 79 0.85 5.18 -10.36
CA MET A 79 1.80 6.17 -9.82
C MET A 79 1.27 7.61 -9.78
N SER A 80 -0.06 7.80 -9.72
CA SER A 80 -0.76 9.09 -9.84
C SER A 80 -0.25 10.19 -8.91
N LYS A 81 0.29 9.80 -7.74
CA LYS A 81 0.84 10.71 -6.72
C LYS A 81 2.34 11.00 -6.88
N TYR A 82 3.00 10.35 -7.83
CA TYR A 82 4.46 10.37 -7.97
C TYR A 82 4.93 10.81 -9.36
N LEU A 83 4.13 10.56 -10.39
CA LEU A 83 4.47 10.84 -11.78
C LEU A 83 3.43 11.74 -12.43
N ASP A 84 3.87 12.61 -13.33
CA ASP A 84 2.98 13.30 -14.25
C ASP A 84 2.37 12.31 -15.25
N LYS A 85 1.24 12.69 -15.85
CA LYS A 85 0.43 11.80 -16.70
C LYS A 85 1.24 11.18 -17.84
N GLU A 86 2.11 11.95 -18.47
CA GLU A 86 2.94 11.53 -19.61
C GLU A 86 3.85 10.35 -19.25
N PHE A 87 4.38 10.35 -18.03
CA PHE A 87 5.23 9.25 -17.53
C PHE A 87 4.38 8.05 -17.10
N SER A 88 3.22 8.27 -16.47
CA SER A 88 2.28 7.20 -16.16
C SER A 88 1.82 6.47 -17.43
N ASP A 89 1.47 7.20 -18.49
CA ASP A 89 1.04 6.64 -19.77
C ASP A 89 2.11 5.72 -20.40
N ILE A 90 3.39 6.09 -20.28
CA ILE A 90 4.51 5.26 -20.75
C ILE A 90 4.59 3.95 -19.94
N ALA A 91 4.51 4.04 -18.62
CA ALA A 91 4.59 2.89 -17.74
C ALA A 91 3.36 1.96 -17.90
N GLU A 92 2.15 2.50 -18.04
CA GLU A 92 0.92 1.73 -18.29
C GLU A 92 0.99 0.95 -19.60
N LYS A 93 1.50 1.59 -20.65
CA LYS A 93 1.73 0.93 -21.94
C LYS A 93 2.70 -0.23 -21.81
N GLU A 94 3.81 -0.05 -21.09
CA GLU A 94 4.79 -1.10 -20.86
C GLU A 94 4.20 -2.26 -20.06
N PHE A 95 3.46 -1.99 -18.99
CA PHE A 95 2.79 -3.00 -18.17
C PHE A 95 1.80 -3.82 -18.98
N THR A 96 0.99 -3.14 -19.81
CA THR A 96 0.02 -3.80 -20.69
C THR A 96 0.72 -4.67 -21.73
N ASN A 97 1.83 -4.21 -22.34
CA ASN A 97 2.62 -4.96 -23.30
C ASN A 97 3.21 -6.24 -22.68
N ARG A 98 3.55 -6.21 -21.39
CA ARG A 98 4.05 -7.36 -20.64
C ARG A 98 2.94 -8.27 -20.12
N GLY A 99 1.67 -7.97 -20.40
CA GLY A 99 0.52 -8.80 -20.05
C GLY A 99 -0.02 -8.55 -18.63
N ILE A 100 0.41 -7.51 -17.93
CA ILE A 100 -0.18 -7.08 -16.68
C ILE A 100 -1.53 -6.43 -16.96
N LYS A 101 -2.61 -6.93 -16.35
CA LYS A 101 -3.93 -6.34 -16.45
C LYS A 101 -4.04 -5.13 -15.51
N LEU A 102 -4.24 -3.94 -16.08
CA LEU A 102 -4.51 -2.73 -15.31
C LEU A 102 -6.03 -2.54 -15.16
N VAL A 103 -6.47 -2.34 -13.92
CA VAL A 103 -7.85 -2.05 -13.55
C VAL A 103 -7.83 -0.75 -12.74
N LEU A 104 -7.97 0.37 -13.44
CA LEU A 104 -7.82 1.71 -12.89
C LEU A 104 -9.16 2.42 -12.77
N GLY A 105 -9.30 3.32 -11.80
CA GLY A 105 -10.54 4.01 -11.51
C GLY A 105 -11.63 3.10 -10.93
N GLU A 106 -11.26 1.99 -10.29
CA GLU A 106 -12.17 1.05 -9.64
C GLU A 106 -11.85 0.88 -8.16
N LYS A 107 -12.88 0.91 -7.33
CA LYS A 107 -12.75 0.77 -5.88
C LYS A 107 -13.10 -0.65 -5.45
N VAL A 108 -12.20 -1.29 -4.73
CA VAL A 108 -12.49 -2.58 -4.09
C VAL A 108 -13.60 -2.41 -3.06
N VAL A 109 -14.57 -3.32 -3.08
CA VAL A 109 -15.74 -3.33 -2.21
C VAL A 109 -15.68 -4.49 -1.21
N ARG A 110 -15.31 -5.69 -1.68
CA ARG A 110 -15.22 -6.89 -0.85
C ARG A 110 -14.32 -7.94 -1.48
N PHE A 111 -14.02 -8.96 -0.70
CA PHE A 111 -13.33 -10.17 -1.12
C PHE A 111 -14.29 -11.37 -1.01
N GLU A 112 -14.24 -12.24 -1.97
CA GLU A 112 -14.98 -13.49 -1.96
C GLU A 112 -14.04 -14.67 -1.98
N GLY A 113 -14.43 -15.76 -1.31
CA GLY A 113 -13.59 -16.94 -1.23
C GLY A 113 -14.36 -18.18 -0.88
N ASN A 114 -13.65 -19.30 -0.93
CA ASN A 114 -14.18 -20.63 -0.61
C ASN A 114 -13.21 -21.34 0.34
N ASN A 115 -13.76 -22.11 1.29
CA ASN A 115 -12.97 -22.83 2.30
C ASN A 115 -11.94 -21.94 3.04
N GLY A 116 -12.30 -20.66 3.31
CA GLY A 116 -11.46 -19.71 4.04
C GLY A 116 -10.34 -19.06 3.21
N LYS A 117 -10.25 -19.33 1.90
CA LYS A 117 -9.23 -18.75 1.00
C LYS A 117 -9.86 -17.79 0.01
N VAL A 118 -9.15 -16.71 -0.32
CA VAL A 118 -9.61 -15.76 -1.34
C VAL A 118 -9.58 -16.41 -2.73
N GLU A 119 -10.65 -16.17 -3.49
CA GLU A 119 -10.78 -16.60 -4.89
C GLU A 119 -11.11 -15.41 -5.81
N ARG A 120 -11.62 -14.30 -5.24
CA ARG A 120 -12.08 -13.16 -6.03
C ARG A 120 -12.00 -11.85 -5.29
N VAL A 121 -11.68 -10.80 -6.02
CA VAL A 121 -11.81 -9.39 -5.61
C VAL A 121 -12.99 -8.77 -6.35
N VAL A 122 -13.90 -8.16 -5.62
CA VAL A 122 -15.06 -7.44 -6.18
C VAL A 122 -14.83 -5.94 -6.03
N THR A 123 -14.96 -5.22 -7.13
CA THR A 123 -14.92 -3.77 -7.19
C THR A 123 -16.32 -3.18 -7.39
N ASP A 124 -16.41 -1.86 -7.43
CA ASP A 124 -17.64 -1.14 -7.76
C ASP A 124 -18.05 -1.26 -9.25
N LYS A 125 -17.19 -1.84 -10.11
CA LYS A 125 -17.45 -1.98 -11.53
C LYS A 125 -17.22 -3.37 -12.10
N GLY A 126 -16.58 -4.28 -11.35
CA GLY A 126 -16.29 -5.62 -11.86
C GLY A 126 -15.85 -6.62 -10.81
N GLU A 127 -15.54 -7.82 -11.27
CA GLU A 127 -15.06 -8.92 -10.46
C GLU A 127 -13.80 -9.52 -11.09
N TYR A 128 -12.81 -9.89 -10.25
CA TYR A 128 -11.51 -10.34 -10.69
C TYR A 128 -11.08 -11.58 -9.91
N ASP A 129 -10.90 -12.70 -10.60
CA ASP A 129 -10.46 -13.94 -9.97
C ASP A 129 -8.97 -13.88 -9.61
N GLY A 130 -8.64 -14.28 -8.37
CA GLY A 130 -7.27 -14.29 -7.86
C GLY A 130 -7.11 -15.19 -6.66
N ASP A 131 -6.05 -15.99 -6.67
CA ASP A 131 -5.70 -16.95 -5.60
C ASP A 131 -4.68 -16.39 -4.59
N LEU A 132 -4.13 -15.22 -4.88
CA LEU A 132 -3.28 -14.40 -4.00
C LEU A 132 -3.62 -12.92 -4.18
N VAL A 133 -3.85 -12.22 -3.09
CA VAL A 133 -4.13 -10.78 -3.08
C VAL A 133 -3.08 -10.07 -2.21
N ILE A 134 -2.53 -8.95 -2.67
CA ILE A 134 -1.59 -8.15 -1.89
C ILE A 134 -2.09 -6.71 -1.80
N LEU A 135 -2.23 -6.21 -0.57
CA LEU A 135 -2.69 -4.86 -0.29
C LEU A 135 -1.52 -3.87 -0.23
N CYS A 136 -1.52 -2.90 -1.14
CA CYS A 136 -0.50 -1.85 -1.28
C CYS A 136 -1.12 -0.44 -1.25
N ILE A 137 -2.18 -0.24 -0.46
CA ILE A 137 -3.00 0.99 -0.45
C ILE A 137 -2.49 2.09 0.47
N GLY A 138 -1.23 1.99 0.91
CA GLY A 138 -0.55 2.98 1.71
C GLY A 138 -0.41 2.60 3.19
N PHE A 139 0.08 3.57 3.98
CA PHE A 139 0.47 3.38 5.38
C PHE A 139 -0.15 4.44 6.27
N ARG A 140 -0.33 4.09 7.54
CA ARG A 140 -0.73 5.00 8.60
C ARG A 140 0.38 5.10 9.63
N PRO A 141 0.81 6.30 10.07
CA PRO A 141 1.76 6.49 11.16
C PRO A 141 1.33 5.73 12.42
N ASN A 142 2.30 5.08 13.08
CA ASN A 142 2.05 4.32 14.31
C ASN A 142 2.13 5.23 15.55
N THR A 143 1.25 6.24 15.62
CA THR A 143 1.32 7.34 16.59
C THR A 143 0.23 7.32 17.66
N LYS A 144 -0.55 6.25 17.76
CA LYS A 144 -1.61 6.12 18.75
C LYS A 144 -1.11 6.33 20.20
N LEU A 145 0.14 5.90 20.48
CA LEU A 145 0.77 6.04 21.80
C LEU A 145 0.91 7.51 22.25
N ILE A 146 1.05 8.43 21.28
CA ILE A 146 1.29 9.86 21.56
C ILE A 146 0.09 10.73 21.19
N GLU A 147 -1.05 10.15 20.94
CA GLU A 147 -2.27 10.87 20.59
C GLU A 147 -2.63 11.91 21.66
N GLY A 148 -2.90 13.14 21.23
CA GLY A 148 -3.20 14.29 22.11
C GLY A 148 -2.01 14.83 22.91
N LYS A 149 -0.79 14.31 22.71
CA LYS A 149 0.41 14.76 23.45
C LYS A 149 1.38 15.60 22.60
N LEU A 150 1.29 15.48 21.29
CA LEU A 150 2.10 16.21 20.29
C LEU A 150 1.19 16.69 19.17
N ASP A 151 1.62 17.72 18.46
CA ASP A 151 0.94 18.18 17.26
C ASP A 151 1.09 17.15 16.14
N THR A 152 -0.03 16.81 15.52
CA THR A 152 -0.08 15.82 14.42
C THR A 152 -0.89 16.34 13.24
N LEU A 153 -0.59 15.82 12.07
CA LEU A 153 -1.43 15.99 10.88
C LEU A 153 -2.72 15.16 11.01
N LYS A 154 -3.69 15.39 10.11
CA LYS A 154 -4.96 14.64 10.08
C LYS A 154 -4.78 13.12 9.94
N ASN A 155 -3.70 12.68 9.29
CA ASN A 155 -3.35 11.26 9.12
C ASN A 155 -2.64 10.67 10.35
N GLY A 156 -2.37 11.48 11.39
CA GLY A 156 -1.69 11.08 12.61
C GLY A 156 -0.17 11.25 12.59
N ALA A 157 0.45 11.69 11.49
CA ALA A 157 1.89 11.94 11.44
C ALA A 157 2.29 13.06 12.39
N ILE A 158 3.34 12.85 13.19
CA ILE A 158 3.89 13.87 14.10
C ILE A 158 4.44 15.02 13.25
N ILE A 159 4.05 16.24 13.55
CA ILE A 159 4.59 17.43 12.88
C ILE A 159 5.97 17.71 13.45
N ILE A 160 6.98 17.81 12.58
CA ILE A 160 8.36 18.16 12.93
C ILE A 160 8.85 19.36 12.11
N ASP A 161 9.88 20.00 12.60
CA ASP A 161 10.65 21.01 11.84
C ASP A 161 11.85 20.37 11.11
N ASP A 162 12.64 21.18 10.42
CA ASP A 162 13.83 20.74 9.67
C ASP A 162 14.94 20.15 10.56
N TYR A 163 14.84 20.33 11.88
CA TYR A 163 15.74 19.76 12.89
C TYR A 163 15.11 18.55 13.61
N MET A 164 14.00 18.01 13.08
CA MET A 164 13.23 16.88 13.65
C MET A 164 12.62 17.16 15.03
N ARG A 165 12.53 18.44 15.44
CA ARG A 165 11.89 18.83 16.70
C ARG A 165 10.36 18.78 16.58
N THR A 166 9.72 18.25 17.60
CA THR A 166 8.26 18.24 17.71
C THR A 166 7.72 19.50 18.38
N SER A 167 6.42 19.58 18.59
CA SER A 167 5.77 20.66 19.37
C SER A 167 6.14 20.68 20.87
N LYS A 168 6.88 19.69 21.35
CA LYS A 168 7.31 19.58 22.75
C LYS A 168 8.82 19.66 22.86
N GLU A 169 9.30 20.50 23.80
CA GLU A 169 10.72 20.65 24.09
C GLU A 169 11.37 19.31 24.43
N ASP A 170 12.60 19.10 23.95
CA ASP A 170 13.39 17.87 24.12
C ASP A 170 12.76 16.57 23.54
N VAL A 171 11.68 16.70 22.73
CA VAL A 171 11.06 15.58 22.03
C VAL A 171 11.24 15.73 20.52
N PHE A 172 11.83 14.71 19.90
CA PHE A 172 12.13 14.62 18.48
C PHE A 172 11.39 13.44 17.85
N ALA A 173 11.16 13.49 16.53
CA ALA A 173 10.62 12.35 15.80
C ALA A 173 11.31 12.20 14.44
N ALA A 174 11.46 10.94 13.97
CA ALA A 174 12.05 10.62 12.68
C ALA A 174 11.41 9.38 12.04
N GLY A 175 11.51 9.28 10.71
CA GLY A 175 10.98 8.17 9.92
C GLY A 175 9.48 8.27 9.62
N ASP A 176 8.84 7.14 9.31
CA ASP A 176 7.44 7.06 8.80
C ASP A 176 6.38 7.57 9.79
N CYS A 177 6.73 7.80 11.04
CA CYS A 177 5.79 8.31 12.05
C CYS A 177 5.64 9.83 12.04
N CYS A 178 6.46 10.56 11.30
CA CYS A 178 6.46 12.01 11.29
C CYS A 178 6.50 12.60 9.88
N MET A 179 6.23 13.90 9.80
CA MET A 179 6.29 14.67 8.55
C MET A 179 6.79 16.08 8.85
N VAL A 180 7.73 16.55 8.06
CA VAL A 180 8.17 17.94 8.09
C VAL A 180 7.00 18.83 7.72
N ARG A 181 6.72 19.85 8.51
CA ARG A 181 5.75 20.85 8.15
C ARG A 181 6.29 21.63 6.96
N TYR A 182 5.83 21.31 5.78
CA TYR A 182 6.12 22.10 4.60
C TYR A 182 5.48 23.47 4.78
N ASN A 183 6.32 24.48 4.95
CA ASN A 183 5.90 25.87 4.89
C ASN A 183 6.41 26.41 3.54
N PRO A 184 5.60 26.43 2.49
CA PRO A 184 6.01 27.11 1.26
C PRO A 184 6.20 28.58 1.61
N ALA A 185 7.42 29.07 1.44
CA ALA A 185 7.76 30.48 1.57
C ALA A 185 7.04 31.29 0.49
#